data_717ce4c4199defb01b90c88a8211926c
#
_entry.id   717ce4c4199defb01b90c88a8211926c
#
_cell.length_a   1.000
_cell.length_b   1.000
_cell.length_c   1.000
_cell.angle_alpha   90.00
_cell.angle_beta   90.00
_cell.angle_gamma   90.00
#
_symmetry.space_group_name_H-M   'P 1'
#
loop_
_entity.id
_entity.type
_entity.pdbx_description
1 polymer ?
#
loop_
_entity_poly.entity_id
_entity_poly.type
_entity_poly.pdbx_seq_one_letter_code
_entity_poly.pdbx_strand_id
1 'polypeptide(L)' 'MAKIYVNGDAQEMNLPLNVSELIQQNNVLQPEMVSVQVNEEFAEREDWERIQLKEDDKVDFLYFMGGGAI' A
#
# COMPACT_ATOMS: atom_id res chain seq x y z
N MET A 1 6.89 9.62 14.71
CA MET A 1 6.61 8.84 13.50
C MET A 1 5.56 7.80 13.81
N ALA A 2 4.80 7.46 12.81
CA ALA A 2 3.74 6.48 12.99
C ALA A 2 4.18 5.14 12.42
N LYS A 3 3.65 4.07 12.98
CA LYS A 3 3.96 2.73 12.52
C LYS A 3 2.87 2.27 11.56
N ILE A 4 3.28 1.84 10.38
CA ILE A 4 2.39 1.29 9.37
C ILE A 4 2.89 -0.12 9.06
N TYR A 5 1.97 -1.06 8.97
CA TYR A 5 2.35 -2.45 8.67
C TYR A 5 2.19 -2.68 7.18
N VAL A 6 3.29 -3.00 6.52
CA VAL A 6 3.29 -3.24 5.09
C VAL A 6 3.62 -4.70 4.86
N ASN A 7 2.64 -5.46 4.35
CA ASN A 7 2.78 -6.89 4.15
C ASN A 7 3.22 -7.59 5.43
N GLY A 8 2.73 -7.11 6.56
CA GLY A 8 3.07 -7.69 7.84
C GLY A 8 4.30 -7.12 8.51
N ASP A 9 5.08 -6.33 7.81
CA ASP A 9 6.30 -5.74 8.37
C ASP A 9 6.02 -4.32 8.84
N ALA A 10 6.44 -4.01 10.05
CA ALA A 10 6.26 -2.68 10.61
C ALA A 10 7.26 -1.71 9.99
N GLN A 11 6.76 -0.59 9.49
CA GLN A 11 7.58 0.48 8.96
C GLN A 11 7.19 1.78 9.66
N GLU A 12 8.18 2.60 9.95
CA GLU A 12 7.91 3.89 10.56
C GLU A 12 7.84 4.96 9.50
N MET A 13 6.77 5.71 9.51
CA MET A 13 6.48 6.69 8.47
C MET A 13 6.08 8.01 9.08
N ASN A 14 6.35 9.09 8.37
CA ASN A 14 5.85 10.41 8.75
C ASN A 14 4.45 10.58 8.24
N LEU A 15 3.57 11.03 9.10
CA LEU A 15 2.21 11.38 8.72
C LEU A 15 2.12 12.88 8.51
N PRO A 16 1.24 13.35 7.66
CA PRO A 16 0.26 12.58 6.89
C PRO A 16 0.91 11.81 5.74
N LEU A 17 0.29 10.69 5.40
CA LEU A 17 0.80 9.82 4.35
C LEU A 17 -0.39 9.16 3.68
N ASN A 18 -0.45 9.24 2.35
CA ASN A 18 -1.52 8.53 1.64
C ASN A 18 -0.97 7.26 1.02
N VAL A 19 -1.88 6.45 0.46
CA VAL A 19 -1.49 5.17 -0.09
C VAL A 19 -0.53 5.36 -1.27
N SER A 20 -0.79 6.37 -2.10
CA SER A 20 0.08 6.60 -3.25
C SER A 20 1.51 6.88 -2.81
N GLU A 21 1.67 7.66 -1.76
CA GLU A 21 3.01 7.96 -1.25
C GLU A 21 3.68 6.74 -0.66
N LEU A 22 2.90 5.90 0.03
CA LEU A 22 3.44 4.68 0.59
C LEU A 22 3.97 3.77 -0.52
N ILE A 23 3.23 3.67 -1.61
CA ILE A 23 3.64 2.85 -2.73
C ILE A 23 4.97 3.36 -3.29
N GLN A 24 5.11 4.66 -3.41
CA GLN A 24 6.35 5.22 -3.91
C GLN A 24 7.52 4.96 -2.97
N GLN A 25 7.29 5.06 -1.68
CA GLN A 25 8.36 4.86 -0.71
C GLN A 25 8.79 3.41 -0.64
N ASN A 26 7.91 2.49 -0.99
CA ASN A 26 8.25 1.07 -0.98
C ASN A 26 8.78 0.58 -2.33
N ASN A 27 9.04 1.50 -3.25
CA ASN A 27 9.67 1.17 -4.53
C ASN A 27 8.89 0.11 -5.30
N VAL A 28 7.59 0.27 -5.35
CA VAL A 28 6.76 -0.63 -6.14
C VAL A 28 7.04 -0.33 -7.60
N LEU A 29 7.64 -1.29 -8.31
CA LEU A 29 8.13 -1.05 -9.66
C LEU A 29 7.04 -0.96 -10.69
N GLN A 30 5.95 -1.68 -10.49
CA GLN A 30 4.85 -1.68 -11.44
C GLN A 30 3.55 -1.46 -10.71
N PRO A 31 3.25 -0.22 -10.35
CA PRO A 31 2.05 0.06 -9.57
C PRO A 31 0.77 -0.40 -10.25
N GLU A 32 0.78 -0.43 -11.58
CA GLU A 32 -0.41 -0.87 -12.29
C GLU A 32 -0.65 -2.36 -12.16
N MET A 33 0.34 -3.08 -11.66
CA MET A 33 0.22 -4.53 -11.47
C MET A 33 0.00 -4.92 -10.03
N VAL A 34 -0.26 -3.96 -9.17
CA VAL A 34 -0.41 -4.24 -7.76
C VAL A 34 -1.81 -3.88 -7.31
N SER A 35 -2.37 -4.73 -6.46
CA SER A 35 -3.59 -4.40 -5.73
C SER A 35 -3.22 -4.06 -4.31
N VAL A 36 -3.94 -3.12 -3.72
CA VAL A 36 -3.65 -2.63 -2.38
C VAL A 36 -4.86 -2.84 -1.51
N GLN A 37 -4.64 -3.39 -0.33
CA GLN A 37 -5.67 -3.49 0.69
C GLN A 37 -5.22 -2.71 1.92
N VAL A 38 -6.12 -1.94 2.48
CA VAL A 38 -5.87 -1.20 3.71
C VAL A 38 -6.81 -1.76 4.75
N ASN A 39 -6.24 -2.35 5.80
CA ASN A 39 -7.03 -3.00 6.86
C ASN A 39 -8.02 -3.99 6.26
N GLU A 40 -7.52 -4.78 5.29
CA GLU A 40 -8.27 -5.84 4.64
C GLU A 40 -9.39 -5.35 3.73
N GLU A 41 -9.41 -4.06 3.42
CA GLU A 41 -10.37 -3.52 2.46
C GLU A 41 -9.63 -3.10 1.20
N PHE A 42 -10.19 -3.50 0.06
CA PHE A 42 -9.57 -3.17 -1.22
C PHE A 42 -9.55 -1.66 -1.44
N ALA A 43 -8.39 -1.14 -1.80
CA ALA A 43 -8.21 0.28 -2.09
C ALA A 43 -8.11 0.48 -3.59
N GLU A 44 -9.12 1.14 -4.16
CA GLU A 44 -9.12 1.42 -5.59
C GLU A 44 -7.98 2.35 -5.96
N ARG A 45 -7.38 2.10 -7.11
CA ARG A 45 -6.26 2.93 -7.56
C ARG A 45 -6.61 4.41 -7.57
N GLU A 46 -7.81 4.73 -8.00
CA GLU A 46 -8.22 6.13 -8.08
C GLU A 46 -8.40 6.77 -6.71
N ASP A 47 -8.45 5.97 -5.65
CA ASP A 47 -8.58 6.48 -4.30
C ASP A 47 -7.25 6.55 -3.55
N TRP A 48 -6.16 6.06 -4.16
CA TRP A 48 -4.88 5.98 -3.47
C TRP A 48 -4.42 7.33 -2.92
N GLU A 49 -4.68 8.40 -3.64
CA GLU A 49 -4.25 9.72 -3.21
C GLU A 49 -5.16 10.30 -2.14
N ARG A 50 -6.34 9.74 -1.96
CA ARG A 50 -7.29 10.22 -0.98
C ARG A 50 -7.22 9.47 0.34
N ILE A 51 -6.76 8.23 0.31
CA ILE A 51 -6.76 7.39 1.50
C ILE A 51 -5.60 7.83 2.38
N GLN A 52 -5.93 8.42 3.51
CA GLN A 52 -4.93 8.86 4.49
C GLN A 52 -4.68 7.74 5.46
N LEU A 53 -3.42 7.36 5.59
CA LEU A 53 -3.04 6.29 6.50
C LEU A 53 -2.91 6.83 7.91
N LYS A 54 -3.14 5.95 8.87
CA LYS A 54 -3.07 6.29 10.28
C LYS A 54 -2.15 5.30 10.97
N GLU A 55 -1.77 5.64 12.18
CA GLU A 55 -0.93 4.73 12.97
C GLU A 55 -1.59 3.38 13.09
N ASP A 56 -0.77 2.34 12.94
CA ASP A 56 -1.17 0.95 13.06
C ASP A 56 -2.04 0.45 11.90
N ASP A 57 -2.20 1.25 10.85
CA ASP A 57 -2.89 0.74 9.66
C ASP A 57 -2.09 -0.39 9.03
N LYS A 58 -2.81 -1.36 8.49
CA LYS A 58 -2.21 -2.49 7.79
C LYS A 58 -2.44 -2.33 6.30
N VAL A 59 -1.36 -2.33 5.54
CA VAL A 59 -1.43 -2.18 4.10
C VAL A 59 -0.80 -3.41 3.48
N ASP A 60 -1.55 -4.06 2.60
CA ASP A 60 -1.05 -5.25 1.91
C ASP A 60 -0.97 -4.97 0.42
N PHE A 61 0.18 -5.26 -0.15
CA PHE A 61 0.39 -5.19 -1.59
C PHE A 61 0.29 -6.58 -2.17
N LEU A 62 -0.63 -6.76 -3.12
CA LEU A 62 -0.83 -8.04 -3.78
C LEU A 62 -0.42 -7.87 -5.22
N TYR A 63 0.63 -8.55 -5.61
CA TYR A 63 1.17 -8.43 -6.96
C TYR A 63 0.54 -9.47 -7.86
N PHE A 64 0.05 -9.02 -9.01
CA PHE A 64 -0.40 -9.95 -10.03
C PHE A 64 0.81 -10.35 -10.84
N MET A 65 1.06 -11.62 -10.86
CA MET A 65 2.20 -12.13 -11.60
C MET A 65 1.89 -12.29 -13.06
N GLY A 66 0.99 -11.49 -13.51
CA GLY A 66 0.61 -11.56 -14.89
C GLY A 66 0.11 -12.96 -15.21
N GLY A 67 -1.09 -13.09 -15.54
CA GLY A 67 -1.61 -14.40 -15.80
C GLY A 67 -0.63 -15.31 -16.48
N GLY A 68 0.38 -14.71 -17.03
CA GLY A 68 1.36 -15.53 -17.70
C GLY A 68 1.98 -16.55 -16.82
N ALA A 69 2.00 -16.29 -15.56
CA ALA A 69 2.58 -17.25 -14.65
C ALA A 69 1.88 -18.58 -14.72
N ILE A 70 0.81 -18.62 -15.33
CA ILE A 70 0.01 -19.85 -15.30
C ILE A 70 0.14 -20.58 -16.58
#